data_97ea53bada7fc6e99840a392bac44ffd
#
_entry.id   97ea53bada7fc6e99840a392bac44ffd
#
_cell.length_a   1.000
_cell.length_b   1.000
_cell.length_c   1.000
_cell.angle_alpha   90.00
_cell.angle_beta   90.00
_cell.angle_gamma   90.00
#
_symmetry.space_group_name_H-M   'P 1'
#
loop_
_entity.id
_entity.type
_entity.pdbx_description
1 polymer ?
#
loop_
_entity_poly.entity_id
_entity_poly.type
_entity_poly.pdbx_seq_one_letter_code
_entity_poly.pdbx_strand_id
1 'polypeptide(L)'
;MNQARRHVLRGTVSTAVLSVAVAAGLLRPGQAVASTLNGGPRETLRALQRGNPGLTSAIRLKAPDIAVDGASVFIDFSCALPEVDALVVFVDRNPQPLVAAFQIAPEVVPALQMRIKVSETAQVWVVARSAGQFYKTGKMVKVTIGGCGAGLN
;
A
#
# COMPACT_ATOMS: atom_id res chain seq x y z
N MET A 1 25.48 -17.24 -46.00
CA MET A 1 24.72 -16.07 -45.50
C MET A 1 25.02 -15.89 -44.02
N ASN A 2 25.71 -14.80 -43.66
CA ASN A 2 26.40 -14.61 -42.39
C ASN A 2 25.47 -14.43 -41.20
N GLN A 3 25.56 -15.37 -40.26
CA GLN A 3 24.84 -15.27 -38.96
C GLN A 3 25.33 -14.09 -38.12
N ALA A 4 26.55 -13.63 -38.29
CA ALA A 4 27.10 -12.45 -37.60
C ALA A 4 26.34 -11.13 -37.83
N ARG A 5 25.71 -10.96 -39.02
CA ARG A 5 24.92 -9.75 -39.33
C ARG A 5 23.58 -9.68 -38.59
N ARG A 6 23.02 -10.80 -38.14
CA ARG A 6 21.73 -10.81 -37.41
C ARG A 6 21.85 -10.39 -35.97
N HIS A 7 22.99 -10.58 -35.33
CA HIS A 7 23.19 -10.21 -33.91
C HIS A 7 23.44 -8.72 -33.70
N VAL A 8 24.06 -8.05 -34.70
CA VAL A 8 24.35 -6.60 -34.59
C VAL A 8 23.08 -5.76 -34.72
N LEU A 9 22.09 -6.19 -35.51
CA LEU A 9 20.84 -5.45 -35.66
C LEU A 9 19.86 -5.60 -34.49
N ARG A 10 20.01 -6.62 -33.64
CA ARG A 10 19.16 -6.81 -32.44
C ARG A 10 19.64 -6.06 -31.19
N GLY A 11 20.93 -5.72 -31.12
CA GLY A 11 21.49 -5.05 -29.96
C GLY A 11 21.44 -3.52 -30.00
N THR A 12 21.50 -2.94 -31.20
CA THR A 12 21.63 -1.49 -31.37
C THR A 12 20.30 -0.73 -31.30
N VAL A 13 19.17 -1.36 -31.69
CA VAL A 13 17.87 -0.70 -31.65
C VAL A 13 17.33 -0.58 -30.24
N SER A 14 17.58 -1.57 -29.36
CA SER A 14 17.06 -1.56 -27.99
C SER A 14 17.73 -0.51 -27.12
N THR A 15 19.04 -0.29 -27.27
CA THR A 15 19.78 0.70 -26.47
C THR A 15 19.49 2.14 -26.92
N ALA A 16 19.28 2.36 -28.22
CA ALA A 16 18.99 3.69 -28.74
C ALA A 16 17.60 4.18 -28.34
N VAL A 17 16.60 3.30 -28.33
CA VAL A 17 15.22 3.66 -27.91
C VAL A 17 15.17 3.95 -26.41
N LEU A 18 15.89 3.17 -25.59
CA LEU A 18 15.95 3.41 -24.15
C LEU A 18 16.65 4.73 -23.81
N SER A 19 17.74 5.07 -24.52
CA SER A 19 18.47 6.31 -24.27
C SER A 19 17.67 7.56 -24.66
N VAL A 20 16.87 7.50 -25.72
CA VAL A 20 15.97 8.60 -26.11
C VAL A 20 14.85 8.77 -25.10
N ALA A 21 14.27 7.70 -24.58
CA ALA A 21 13.20 7.76 -23.58
C ALA A 21 13.70 8.36 -22.24
N VAL A 22 14.92 8.07 -21.84
CA VAL A 22 15.57 8.67 -20.67
C VAL A 22 15.91 10.14 -20.90
N ALA A 23 16.44 10.49 -22.09
CA ALA A 23 16.77 11.87 -22.46
C ALA A 23 15.53 12.76 -22.61
N ALA A 24 14.40 12.21 -23.04
CA ALA A 24 13.11 12.90 -23.11
C ALA A 24 12.41 13.05 -21.75
N GLY A 25 13.00 12.54 -20.65
CA GLY A 25 12.42 12.61 -19.29
C GLY A 25 11.18 11.73 -19.10
N LEU A 26 10.87 10.86 -20.07
CA LEU A 26 9.71 9.95 -20.01
C LEU A 26 9.93 8.75 -19.08
N LEU A 27 11.18 8.40 -18.80
CA LEU A 27 11.56 7.34 -17.87
C LEU A 27 12.61 7.89 -16.90
N ARG A 28 12.23 8.16 -15.67
CA ARG A 28 13.14 8.42 -14.56
C ARG A 28 13.20 7.14 -13.71
N PRO A 29 14.18 6.24 -13.94
CA PRO A 29 14.33 5.05 -13.11
C PRO A 29 14.62 5.50 -11.68
N GLY A 30 13.81 5.08 -10.74
CA GLY A 30 13.98 5.36 -9.31
C GLY A 30 13.08 6.46 -8.73
N GLN A 31 12.41 7.28 -9.54
CA GLN A 31 11.48 8.30 -9.01
C GLN A 31 10.01 7.86 -9.01
N ALA A 32 9.62 6.91 -9.87
CA ALA A 32 8.21 6.49 -9.97
C ALA A 32 7.68 5.83 -8.69
N VAL A 33 8.53 5.12 -7.93
CA VAL A 33 8.13 4.48 -6.67
C VAL A 33 8.33 5.42 -5.48
N ALA A 34 9.29 6.34 -5.56
CA ALA A 34 9.57 7.28 -4.48
C ALA A 34 8.61 8.47 -4.48
N SER A 35 8.11 8.90 -5.63
CA SER A 35 7.19 10.04 -5.73
C SER A 35 5.76 9.71 -5.32
N THR A 36 5.30 8.47 -5.48
CA THR A 36 3.98 8.04 -4.98
C THR A 36 3.89 7.99 -3.46
N LEU A 37 5.02 7.91 -2.77
CA LEU A 37 5.08 7.91 -1.31
C LEU A 37 5.68 9.22 -0.73
N ASN A 38 6.01 10.20 -1.56
CA ASN A 38 6.46 11.51 -1.09
C ASN A 38 5.25 12.33 -0.66
N GLY A 39 5.18 12.64 0.62
CA GLY A 39 4.07 13.35 1.25
C GLY A 39 3.32 12.50 2.28
N GLY A 40 2.01 12.68 2.38
CA GLY A 40 1.14 12.11 3.39
C GLY A 40 1.36 10.65 3.80
N PRO A 41 1.44 9.69 2.88
CA PRO A 41 1.59 8.28 3.27
C PRO A 41 2.88 7.95 3.99
N ARG A 42 4.01 8.51 3.57
CA ARG A 42 5.32 8.31 4.25
C ARG A 42 5.35 8.96 5.62
N GLU A 43 4.79 10.13 5.73
CA GLU A 43 4.72 10.85 6.99
C GLU A 43 3.80 10.15 7.96
N THR A 44 2.66 9.63 7.48
CA THR A 44 1.73 8.80 8.25
C THR A 44 2.42 7.55 8.81
N LEU A 45 3.24 6.88 8.00
CA LEU A 45 4.03 5.73 8.46
C LEU A 45 5.07 6.11 9.52
N ARG A 46 5.76 7.24 9.35
CA ARG A 46 6.72 7.75 10.35
C ARG A 46 6.03 8.16 11.65
N ALA A 47 4.83 8.72 11.55
CA ALA A 47 4.03 9.08 12.72
C ALA A 47 3.57 7.84 13.50
N LEU A 48 3.21 6.76 12.80
CA LEU A 48 2.92 5.46 13.42
C LEU A 48 4.12 4.91 14.20
N GLN A 49 5.33 5.12 13.70
CA GLN A 49 6.56 4.66 14.32
C GLN A 49 7.01 5.54 15.51
N ARG A 50 6.73 6.83 15.46
CA ARG A 50 7.21 7.82 16.44
C ARG A 50 6.18 8.20 17.50
N GLY A 51 4.91 8.10 17.18
CA GLY A 51 3.82 8.56 18.01
C GLY A 51 2.66 7.57 18.03
N ASN A 52 1.78 7.74 18.98
CA ASN A 52 0.56 6.98 19.07
C ASN A 52 -0.59 7.84 18.49
N PRO A 53 -1.01 7.64 17.23
CA PRO A 53 -2.13 8.38 16.65
C PRO A 53 -3.36 8.29 17.54
N GLY A 54 -4.11 9.37 17.64
CA GLY A 54 -5.35 9.40 18.44
C GLY A 54 -6.36 8.37 17.91
N LEU A 55 -6.99 7.64 18.82
CA LEU A 55 -8.13 6.79 18.48
C LEU A 55 -9.33 7.67 18.11
N THR A 56 -10.04 7.33 17.03
CA THR A 56 -11.22 8.07 16.60
C THR A 56 -12.33 7.16 16.10
N SER A 57 -13.57 7.55 16.36
CA SER A 57 -14.76 6.93 15.78
C SER A 57 -15.13 7.52 14.40
N ALA A 58 -14.48 8.61 13.99
CA ALA A 58 -14.69 9.22 12.68
C ALA A 58 -14.14 8.37 11.52
N ILE A 59 -13.25 7.42 11.80
CA ILE A 59 -12.83 6.40 10.85
C ILE A 59 -13.62 5.13 11.16
N ARG A 60 -14.47 4.71 10.22
CA ARG A 60 -15.21 3.45 10.31
C ARG A 60 -14.42 2.37 9.57
N LEU A 61 -14.19 1.24 10.23
CA LEU A 61 -13.55 0.07 9.65
C LEU A 61 -14.47 -1.14 9.85
N LYS A 62 -14.89 -1.75 8.75
CA LYS A 62 -15.60 -3.01 8.71
C LYS A 62 -14.64 -4.08 8.22
N ALA A 63 -14.48 -5.11 9.00
CA ALA A 63 -13.71 -6.31 8.68
C ALA A 63 -14.41 -7.50 9.35
N PRO A 64 -14.25 -8.73 8.87
CA PRO A 64 -14.79 -9.92 9.54
C PRO A 64 -14.06 -10.12 10.88
N ASP A 65 -14.79 -10.60 11.88
CA ASP A 65 -14.19 -11.01 13.17
C ASP A 65 -13.34 -12.28 13.00
N ILE A 66 -13.78 -13.15 12.07
CA ILE A 66 -13.09 -14.40 11.74
C ILE A 66 -12.96 -14.50 10.23
N ALA A 67 -11.74 -14.69 9.75
CA ALA A 67 -11.40 -15.00 8.38
C ALA A 67 -10.98 -16.47 8.30
N VAL A 68 -11.71 -17.28 7.54
CA VAL A 68 -11.35 -18.68 7.30
C VAL A 68 -10.07 -18.77 6.48
N ASP A 69 -9.90 -17.85 5.52
CA ASP A 69 -8.70 -17.70 4.71
C ASP A 69 -8.12 -16.30 4.89
N GLY A 70 -6.91 -16.23 5.44
CA GLY A 70 -6.19 -14.98 5.62
C GLY A 70 -5.55 -14.43 4.35
N ALA A 71 -5.50 -15.20 3.25
CA ALA A 71 -4.92 -14.73 1.99
C ALA A 71 -5.77 -13.64 1.32
N SER A 72 -7.08 -13.59 1.60
CA SER A 72 -8.01 -12.65 0.97
C SER A 72 -9.12 -12.20 1.91
N VAL A 73 -8.81 -11.29 2.80
CA VAL A 73 -9.75 -10.71 3.76
C VAL A 73 -10.35 -9.43 3.20
N PHE A 74 -11.67 -9.37 3.09
CA PHE A 74 -12.37 -8.16 2.65
C PHE A 74 -12.48 -7.15 3.79
N ILE A 75 -12.11 -5.91 3.49
CA ILE A 75 -12.28 -4.77 4.40
C ILE A 75 -12.99 -3.62 3.68
N ASP A 76 -13.79 -2.88 4.43
CA ASP A 76 -14.46 -1.67 4.01
C ASP A 76 -14.16 -0.59 5.05
N PHE A 77 -13.69 0.55 4.61
CA PHE A 77 -13.43 1.66 5.52
C PHE A 77 -13.80 3.01 4.91
N SER A 78 -14.22 3.91 5.79
CA SER A 78 -14.53 5.29 5.44
C SER A 78 -14.04 6.24 6.53
N CYS A 79 -13.70 7.46 6.13
CA CYS A 79 -13.22 8.49 7.04
C CYS A 79 -14.09 9.74 6.91
N ALA A 80 -14.67 10.19 8.03
CA ALA A 80 -15.51 11.39 8.11
C ALA A 80 -14.74 12.59 8.68
N LEU A 81 -13.42 12.49 8.84
CA LEU A 81 -12.59 13.62 9.25
C LEU A 81 -12.53 14.67 8.13
N PRO A 82 -12.45 15.96 8.45
CA PRO A 82 -12.21 17.00 7.46
C PRO A 82 -10.77 16.96 6.95
N GLU A 83 -10.52 17.49 5.76
CA GLU A 83 -9.18 17.71 5.20
C GLU A 83 -8.27 16.46 5.28
N VAL A 84 -8.82 15.30 4.96
CA VAL A 84 -8.03 14.07 4.89
C VAL A 84 -7.19 14.10 3.63
N ASP A 85 -5.88 14.04 3.78
CA ASP A 85 -4.92 14.03 2.67
C ASP A 85 -4.17 12.71 2.51
N ALA A 86 -4.18 11.85 3.52
CA ALA A 86 -3.57 10.53 3.45
C ALA A 86 -4.34 9.49 4.27
N LEU A 87 -4.41 8.28 3.72
CA LEU A 87 -4.89 7.08 4.39
C LEU A 87 -3.87 5.95 4.24
N VAL A 88 -3.67 5.21 5.31
CA VAL A 88 -2.76 4.07 5.34
C VAL A 88 -3.45 2.88 5.99
N VAL A 89 -3.37 1.73 5.35
CA VAL A 89 -3.83 0.45 5.88
C VAL A 89 -2.63 -0.37 6.33
N PHE A 90 -2.70 -0.91 7.52
CA PHE A 90 -1.59 -1.57 8.18
C PHE A 90 -2.09 -2.79 8.95
N VAL A 91 -1.34 -3.89 8.93
CA VAL A 91 -1.61 -5.13 9.68
C VAL A 91 -0.38 -5.44 10.52
N ASP A 92 -0.52 -5.43 11.83
CA ASP A 92 0.61 -5.44 12.77
C ASP A 92 1.47 -6.70 12.73
N ARG A 93 0.88 -7.85 12.40
CA ARG A 93 1.58 -9.15 12.39
C ARG A 93 1.91 -9.68 11.00
N ASN A 94 1.67 -8.89 9.95
CA ASN A 94 2.13 -9.28 8.63
C ASN A 94 3.66 -9.14 8.52
N PRO A 95 4.35 -10.00 7.75
CA PRO A 95 5.79 -9.86 7.45
C PRO A 95 6.11 -8.49 6.84
N GLN A 96 5.16 -7.93 6.06
CA GLN A 96 5.14 -6.56 5.60
C GLN A 96 3.89 -5.88 6.16
N PRO A 97 4.03 -5.15 7.27
CA PRO A 97 2.89 -4.56 7.95
C PRO A 97 2.12 -3.52 7.12
N LEU A 98 2.81 -2.73 6.29
CA LEU A 98 2.17 -1.79 5.38
C LEU A 98 1.47 -2.55 4.25
N VAL A 99 0.14 -2.44 4.20
CA VAL A 99 -0.68 -3.10 3.18
C VAL A 99 -1.00 -2.17 2.02
N ALA A 100 -1.42 -0.94 2.33
CA ALA A 100 -1.76 0.06 1.32
C ALA A 100 -1.57 1.47 1.86
N ALA A 101 -1.29 2.40 0.95
CA ALA A 101 -1.17 3.82 1.25
C ALA A 101 -1.81 4.63 0.13
N PHE A 102 -2.67 5.57 0.51
CA PHE A 102 -3.44 6.41 -0.40
C PHE A 102 -3.16 7.87 -0.11
N GLN A 103 -2.97 8.64 -1.14
CA GLN A 103 -3.03 10.09 -1.10
C GLN A 103 -4.44 10.49 -1.55
N ILE A 104 -5.12 11.29 -0.76
CA ILE A 104 -6.50 11.69 -0.97
C ILE A 104 -6.51 13.14 -1.46
N ALA A 105 -7.16 13.37 -2.60
CA ALA A 105 -7.38 14.72 -3.08
C ALA A 105 -8.49 15.41 -2.26
N PRO A 106 -8.45 16.73 -2.11
CA PRO A 106 -9.37 17.49 -1.24
C PRO A 106 -10.86 17.26 -1.52
N GLU A 107 -11.21 16.90 -2.75
CA GLU A 107 -12.59 16.73 -3.23
C GLU A 107 -13.09 15.29 -3.14
N VAL A 108 -12.23 14.37 -2.70
CA VAL A 108 -12.55 12.95 -2.65
C VAL A 108 -13.08 12.58 -1.26
N VAL A 109 -14.24 11.92 -1.22
CA VAL A 109 -14.72 11.29 0.01
C VAL A 109 -13.88 10.04 0.29
N PRO A 110 -13.18 9.98 1.43
CA PRO A 110 -12.29 8.86 1.73
C PRO A 110 -13.11 7.62 2.14
N ALA A 111 -13.57 6.84 1.17
CA ALA A 111 -14.28 5.58 1.37
C ALA A 111 -13.76 4.54 0.37
N LEU A 112 -13.32 3.40 0.87
CA LEU A 112 -12.62 2.38 0.09
C LEU A 112 -13.00 0.98 0.54
N GLN A 113 -13.12 0.09 -0.45
CA GLN A 113 -13.30 -1.33 -0.25
C GLN A 113 -12.13 -2.07 -0.91
N MET A 114 -11.54 -3.01 -0.20
CA MET A 114 -10.41 -3.77 -0.74
C MET A 114 -10.28 -5.14 -0.07
N ARG A 115 -9.50 -6.01 -0.71
CA ARG A 115 -9.06 -7.26 -0.13
C ARG A 115 -7.61 -7.15 0.29
N ILE A 116 -7.33 -7.63 1.49
CA ILE A 116 -5.99 -7.59 2.07
C ILE A 116 -5.56 -8.99 2.50
N LYS A 117 -4.25 -9.21 2.57
CA LYS A 117 -3.68 -10.39 3.20
C LYS A 117 -3.50 -10.13 4.69
N VAL A 118 -3.99 -11.05 5.50
CA VAL A 118 -3.76 -11.13 6.95
C VAL A 118 -3.12 -12.47 7.24
N SER A 119 -1.81 -12.51 7.46
CA SER A 119 -1.03 -13.77 7.50
C SER A 119 -1.35 -14.64 8.69
N GLU A 120 -1.71 -14.03 9.80
CA GLU A 120 -2.14 -14.68 11.04
C GLU A 120 -3.15 -13.81 11.78
N THR A 121 -3.72 -14.25 12.87
CA THR A 121 -4.59 -13.43 13.73
C THR A 121 -3.89 -12.13 14.11
N ALA A 122 -4.43 -11.00 13.66
CA ALA A 122 -3.77 -9.70 13.72
C ALA A 122 -4.76 -8.55 13.85
N GLN A 123 -4.26 -7.40 14.30
CA GLN A 123 -4.99 -6.15 14.29
C GLN A 123 -4.81 -5.48 12.93
N VAL A 124 -5.92 -5.20 12.28
CA VAL A 124 -5.98 -4.36 11.07
C VAL A 124 -6.20 -2.92 11.51
N TRP A 125 -5.33 -2.03 11.06
CA TRP A 125 -5.37 -0.61 11.38
C TRP A 125 -5.62 0.22 10.13
N VAL A 126 -6.46 1.23 10.25
CA VAL A 126 -6.59 2.32 9.27
C VAL A 126 -6.18 3.60 9.96
N VAL A 127 -5.23 4.30 9.34
CA VAL A 127 -4.69 5.56 9.85
C VAL A 127 -4.95 6.64 8.83
N ALA A 128 -5.53 7.74 9.27
CA ALA A 128 -5.76 8.94 8.48
C ALA A 128 -4.86 10.08 8.94
N ARG A 129 -4.40 10.88 8.00
CA ARG A 129 -3.88 12.21 8.28
C ARG A 129 -4.95 13.23 7.89
N SER A 130 -5.31 14.10 8.83
CA SER A 130 -6.32 15.14 8.68
C SER A 130 -5.79 16.42 9.32
N ALA A 131 -5.74 17.52 8.58
CA ALA A 131 -5.20 18.80 9.03
C ALA A 131 -3.83 18.68 9.74
N GLY A 132 -2.94 17.82 9.22
CA GLY A 132 -1.61 17.55 9.81
C GLY A 132 -1.60 16.69 11.06
N GLN A 133 -2.75 16.26 11.59
CA GLN A 133 -2.88 15.37 12.75
C GLN A 133 -3.13 13.92 12.30
N PHE A 134 -2.73 12.96 13.14
CA PHE A 134 -2.87 11.53 12.83
C PHE A 134 -3.93 10.89 13.73
N TYR A 135 -4.83 10.16 13.08
CA TYR A 135 -5.93 9.44 13.72
C TYR A 135 -5.94 8.01 13.26
N LYS A 136 -6.34 7.08 14.13
CA LYS A 136 -6.42 5.66 13.80
C LYS A 136 -7.70 5.02 14.30
N THR A 137 -8.10 3.96 13.63
CA THR A 137 -9.04 2.96 14.12
C THR A 137 -8.49 1.58 13.83
N GLY A 138 -8.89 0.58 14.60
CA GLY A 138 -8.42 -0.77 14.39
C GLY A 138 -9.45 -1.81 14.71
N LYS A 139 -9.33 -2.98 14.07
CA LYS A 139 -10.18 -4.14 14.32
C LYS A 139 -9.35 -5.42 14.31
N MET A 140 -9.56 -6.27 15.30
CA MET A 140 -8.96 -7.59 15.37
C MET A 140 -9.63 -8.52 14.36
N VAL A 141 -8.83 -9.21 13.57
CA VAL A 141 -9.26 -10.26 12.64
C VAL A 141 -8.59 -11.57 13.05
N LYS A 142 -9.40 -12.54 13.42
CA LYS A 142 -8.92 -13.90 13.75
C LYS A 142 -8.82 -14.70 12.46
N VAL A 143 -7.65 -15.27 12.18
CA VAL A 143 -7.42 -16.15 11.03
C VAL A 143 -7.38 -17.59 11.51
N THR A 144 -8.25 -18.44 10.96
CA THR A 144 -8.36 -19.85 11.37
C THR A 144 -7.47 -20.77 10.55
N ILE A 145 -7.22 -20.42 9.28
CA ILE A 145 -6.25 -21.10 8.41
C ILE A 145 -5.25 -20.05 7.96
N GLY A 146 -4.01 -20.19 8.38
CA GLY A 146 -2.92 -19.32 7.93
C GLY A 146 -2.70 -19.54 6.42
N GLY A 147 -2.95 -18.51 5.63
CA GLY A 147 -2.65 -18.54 4.21
C GLY A 147 -1.16 -18.77 3.98
N CYS A 148 -0.80 -19.91 3.39
CA CYS A 148 0.51 -20.26 2.85
C CYS A 148 1.67 -20.32 3.85
N GLY A 149 2.04 -21.54 4.27
CA GLY A 149 3.34 -21.78 4.89
C GLY A 149 3.46 -22.93 5.87
N ALA A 150 2.44 -23.73 6.11
CA ALA A 150 2.63 -25.02 6.74
C ALA A 150 3.09 -26.01 5.66
N GLY A 151 4.37 -25.94 5.31
CA GLY A 151 5.01 -27.05 4.63
C GLY A 151 4.92 -28.26 5.55
N LEU A 152 4.24 -29.28 5.08
CA LEU A 152 4.30 -30.62 5.66
C LEU A 152 5.75 -31.10 5.56
N ASN A 153 6.39 -31.29 6.69
CA ASN A 153 7.47 -32.26 6.82
C ASN A 153 6.89 -33.56 7.27
#